data_c7bf5c8269ae82e72392d8c527e68a5b
#
_entry.id   c7bf5c8269ae82e72392d8c527e68a5b
#
_cell.length_a   1.000
_cell.length_b   1.000
_cell.length_c   1.000
_cell.angle_alpha   90.00
_cell.angle_beta   90.00
_cell.angle_gamma   90.00
#
_symmetry.space_group_name_H-M   'P 1'
#
loop_
_entity.id
_entity.type
_entity.pdbx_description
1 polymer ?
#
loop_
_entity_poly.entity_id
_entity_poly.type
_entity_poly.pdbx_seq_one_letter_code
_entity_poly.pdbx_strand_id
1 'polypeptide(L)'
;PNIIESKSFKLYLNSFNQTKLDSPEALLALLKQDLSNGFGAPVQVELTLQDDFGKLKMGEFDGVLLDRLDLEITQYTPSPLLLKAALDEAPVEEKLVSHLLKSNCLVTGQPDWGSVQIEYAGPQIDQESLLRYLIGFREHNEFHEQCVERIFVDILRQCKPQKLSVYARYTRRGGLDINPWRSNYSTGTMPGNLRNARQ
;
A
#
# COMPACT_ATOMS: atom_id res chain seq x y z
N PRO A 1 11.64 -2.72 14.63
CA PRO A 1 12.02 -2.50 13.24
C PRO A 1 11.85 -1.04 12.85
N ASN A 2 12.64 -0.58 11.88
CA ASN A 2 12.61 0.78 11.35
C ASN A 2 12.04 0.76 9.93
N ILE A 3 11.65 1.93 9.42
CA ILE A 3 11.38 2.13 7.99
C ILE A 3 12.55 2.90 7.40
N ILE A 4 13.10 2.41 6.28
CA ILE A 4 14.15 3.12 5.55
C ILE A 4 13.46 4.16 4.64
N GLU A 5 13.94 5.41 4.72
CA GLU A 5 13.41 6.49 3.89
C GLU A 5 13.70 6.21 2.40
N SER A 6 12.70 6.45 1.53
CA SER A 6 12.72 6.02 0.13
C SER A 6 13.83 6.65 -0.72
N LYS A 7 14.20 7.90 -0.46
CA LYS A 7 15.31 8.55 -1.19
C LYS A 7 16.67 7.98 -0.78
N SER A 8 16.85 7.69 0.50
CA SER A 8 18.05 6.99 1.01
C SER A 8 18.14 5.59 0.40
N PHE A 9 17.02 4.88 0.29
CA PHE A 9 16.99 3.58 -0.37
C PHE A 9 17.35 3.68 -1.87
N LYS A 10 16.85 4.68 -2.58
CA LYS A 10 17.24 4.95 -3.98
C LYS A 10 18.74 5.20 -4.12
N LEU A 11 19.31 6.04 -3.26
CA LEU A 11 20.76 6.34 -3.28
C LEU A 11 21.57 5.08 -3.01
N TYR A 12 21.14 4.26 -2.05
CA TYR A 12 21.77 2.98 -1.77
C TYR A 12 21.74 2.06 -3.01
N LEU A 13 20.58 1.86 -3.64
CA LEU A 13 20.48 1.05 -4.86
C LEU A 13 21.30 1.63 -6.02
N ASN A 14 21.31 2.95 -6.18
CA ASN A 14 22.12 3.61 -7.21
C ASN A 14 23.63 3.41 -7.01
N SER A 15 24.10 3.18 -5.80
CA SER A 15 25.53 2.92 -5.54
C SER A 15 26.03 1.64 -6.23
N PHE A 16 25.14 0.72 -6.59
CA PHE A 16 25.48 -0.50 -7.30
C PHE A 16 25.60 -0.33 -8.83
N ASN A 17 25.06 0.76 -9.41
CA ASN A 17 25.02 0.93 -10.87
C ASN A 17 26.39 0.93 -11.55
N GLN A 18 27.44 1.31 -10.83
CA GLN A 18 28.82 1.31 -11.32
C GLN A 18 29.73 0.37 -10.52
N THR A 19 29.14 -0.47 -9.68
CA THR A 19 29.88 -1.42 -8.85
C THR A 19 29.92 -2.78 -9.55
N LYS A 20 31.13 -3.28 -9.78
CA LYS A 20 31.32 -4.64 -10.29
C LYS A 20 31.12 -5.63 -9.14
N LEU A 21 30.20 -6.55 -9.33
CA LEU A 21 29.93 -7.65 -8.42
C LEU A 21 30.22 -8.98 -9.13
N ASP A 22 30.60 -10.00 -8.37
CA ASP A 22 31.01 -11.29 -8.93
C ASP A 22 29.82 -12.10 -9.47
N SER A 23 28.62 -11.91 -8.87
CA SER A 23 27.41 -12.62 -9.31
C SER A 23 26.14 -11.94 -8.81
N PRO A 24 24.94 -12.28 -9.37
CA PRO A 24 23.66 -11.86 -8.81
C PRO A 24 23.43 -12.34 -7.37
N GLU A 25 23.95 -13.53 -7.02
CA GLU A 25 23.83 -14.09 -5.67
C GLU A 25 24.61 -13.26 -4.66
N ALA A 26 25.78 -12.74 -5.04
CA ALA A 26 26.59 -11.85 -4.21
C ALA A 26 25.84 -10.54 -3.94
N LEU A 27 25.17 -9.96 -4.97
CA LEU A 27 24.32 -8.79 -4.80
C LEU A 27 23.13 -9.11 -3.86
N LEU A 28 22.46 -10.23 -4.06
CA LEU A 28 21.32 -10.64 -3.24
C LEU A 28 21.70 -10.80 -1.76
N ALA A 29 22.85 -11.41 -1.49
CA ALA A 29 23.37 -11.59 -0.13
C ALA A 29 23.66 -10.24 0.54
N LEU A 30 24.32 -9.33 -0.19
CA LEU A 30 24.65 -8.00 0.30
C LEU A 30 23.40 -7.17 0.58
N LEU A 31 22.42 -7.16 -0.34
CA LEU A 31 21.13 -6.49 -0.15
C LEU A 31 20.39 -7.01 1.08
N LYS A 32 20.30 -8.34 1.26
CA LYS A 32 19.65 -8.94 2.43
C LYS A 32 20.33 -8.52 3.73
N GLN A 33 21.64 -8.51 3.78
CA GLN A 33 22.41 -8.12 4.95
C GLN A 33 22.19 -6.66 5.30
N ASP A 34 22.44 -5.76 4.35
CA ASP A 34 22.42 -4.32 4.58
C ASP A 34 21.00 -3.84 4.91
N LEU A 35 20.01 -4.31 4.16
CA LEU A 35 18.61 -3.93 4.40
C LEU A 35 18.10 -4.50 5.72
N SER A 36 18.44 -5.74 6.08
CA SER A 36 18.02 -6.30 7.38
C SER A 36 18.64 -5.50 8.55
N ASN A 37 19.89 -5.06 8.41
CA ASN A 37 20.54 -4.19 9.40
C ASN A 37 19.83 -2.83 9.48
N GLY A 38 19.52 -2.21 8.34
CA GLY A 38 18.85 -0.91 8.28
C GLY A 38 17.42 -0.94 8.85
N PHE A 39 16.66 -1.98 8.53
CA PHE A 39 15.30 -2.16 9.06
C PHE A 39 15.28 -2.66 10.52
N GLY A 40 16.38 -3.26 11.00
CA GLY A 40 16.43 -3.92 12.30
C GLY A 40 15.52 -5.16 12.36
N ALA A 41 15.26 -5.80 11.22
CA ALA A 41 14.44 -7.00 11.08
C ALA A 41 14.83 -7.76 9.81
N PRO A 42 14.61 -9.08 9.72
CA PRO A 42 14.86 -9.85 8.51
C PRO A 42 14.08 -9.30 7.31
N VAL A 43 14.76 -9.17 6.17
CA VAL A 43 14.19 -8.70 4.91
C VAL A 43 14.26 -9.80 3.86
N GLN A 44 13.18 -9.97 3.10
CA GLN A 44 13.19 -10.78 1.89
C GLN A 44 13.56 -9.90 0.71
N VAL A 45 14.47 -10.40 -0.14
CA VAL A 45 14.89 -9.73 -1.36
C VAL A 45 14.77 -10.71 -2.52
N GLU A 46 14.14 -10.28 -3.59
CA GLU A 46 14.03 -11.03 -4.84
C GLU A 46 14.69 -10.23 -5.96
N LEU A 47 15.47 -10.88 -6.80
CA LEU A 47 16.07 -10.31 -7.99
C LEU A 47 15.46 -10.98 -9.21
N THR A 48 14.93 -10.18 -10.12
CA THR A 48 14.53 -10.63 -11.45
C THR A 48 15.57 -10.15 -12.44
N LEU A 49 16.26 -11.06 -13.10
CA LEU A 49 17.27 -10.75 -14.10
C LEU A 49 16.62 -10.43 -15.44
N GLN A 50 17.38 -9.78 -16.33
CA GLN A 50 16.89 -9.31 -17.63
C GLN A 50 16.23 -10.42 -18.47
N ASP A 51 16.80 -11.61 -18.45
CA ASP A 51 16.28 -12.76 -19.22
C ASP A 51 14.91 -13.25 -18.71
N ASP A 52 14.55 -12.88 -17.48
CA ASP A 52 13.29 -13.25 -16.85
C ASP A 52 12.22 -12.13 -16.89
N PHE A 53 12.55 -10.93 -17.38
CA PHE A 53 11.59 -9.82 -17.43
C PHE A 53 10.31 -10.15 -18.21
N GLY A 54 10.41 -10.96 -19.27
CA GLY A 54 9.25 -11.41 -20.04
C GLY A 54 8.29 -12.32 -19.26
N LYS A 55 8.68 -12.86 -18.11
CA LYS A 55 7.85 -13.69 -17.24
C LYS A 55 7.06 -12.86 -16.22
N LEU A 56 7.41 -11.57 -16.05
CA LEU A 56 6.69 -10.68 -15.15
C LEU A 56 5.28 -10.44 -15.66
N LYS A 57 4.30 -10.63 -14.77
CA LYS A 57 2.90 -10.45 -15.07
C LYS A 57 2.38 -9.17 -14.45
N MET A 58 1.38 -8.59 -15.09
CA MET A 58 0.55 -7.53 -14.49
C MET A 58 -0.78 -8.11 -14.06
N GLY A 59 -1.37 -7.52 -13.02
CA GLY A 59 -2.67 -7.91 -12.51
C GLY A 59 -3.38 -6.76 -11.82
N GLU A 60 -4.58 -7.02 -11.33
CA GLU A 60 -5.40 -6.06 -10.60
C GLU A 60 -5.78 -6.63 -9.24
N PHE A 61 -6.20 -5.76 -8.32
CA PHE A 61 -6.84 -6.20 -7.10
C PHE A 61 -8.17 -6.88 -7.40
N ASP A 62 -8.45 -7.98 -6.71
CA ASP A 62 -9.77 -8.60 -6.69
C ASP A 62 -10.66 -7.92 -5.64
N GLY A 63 -11.96 -7.85 -5.90
CA GLY A 63 -12.93 -7.28 -4.98
C GLY A 63 -13.95 -6.36 -5.64
N VAL A 64 -14.79 -5.76 -4.83
CA VAL A 64 -15.82 -4.80 -5.27
C VAL A 64 -15.17 -3.45 -5.52
N LEU A 65 -15.26 -2.98 -6.76
CA LEU A 65 -14.70 -1.68 -7.18
C LEU A 65 -15.64 -0.54 -6.76
N LEU A 66 -15.17 0.30 -5.84
CA LEU A 66 -15.92 1.45 -5.31
C LEU A 66 -15.99 2.63 -6.29
N ASP A 67 -15.05 2.73 -7.22
CA ASP A 67 -14.85 3.90 -8.09
C ASP A 67 -16.02 4.17 -9.05
N ARG A 68 -16.97 3.23 -9.16
CA ARG A 68 -18.17 3.36 -10.00
C ARG A 68 -19.35 4.00 -9.28
N LEU A 69 -19.23 4.26 -7.98
CA LEU A 69 -20.27 4.94 -7.21
C LEU A 69 -20.37 6.40 -7.67
N ASP A 70 -21.57 6.84 -7.98
CA ASP A 70 -21.85 8.23 -8.37
C ASP A 70 -22.02 9.09 -7.11
N LEU A 71 -20.94 9.77 -6.71
CA LEU A 71 -20.86 10.52 -5.46
C LEU A 71 -20.43 11.96 -5.70
N GLU A 72 -21.14 12.88 -5.09
CA GLU A 72 -20.64 14.25 -4.93
C GLU A 72 -19.60 14.28 -3.81
N ILE A 73 -18.40 14.80 -4.12
CA ILE A 73 -17.29 14.97 -3.18
C ILE A 73 -17.09 16.44 -2.89
N THR A 74 -17.27 16.84 -1.64
CA THR A 74 -17.16 18.22 -1.18
C THR A 74 -15.98 18.45 -0.24
N GLN A 75 -15.31 17.36 0.20
CA GLN A 75 -14.21 17.43 1.16
C GLN A 75 -13.01 16.61 0.66
N TYR A 76 -11.81 17.22 0.69
CA TYR A 76 -10.55 16.62 0.25
C TYR A 76 -9.51 16.52 1.39
N THR A 77 -9.98 16.55 2.63
CA THR A 77 -9.19 16.24 3.83
C THR A 77 -9.73 14.99 4.50
N PRO A 78 -8.89 14.01 4.90
CA PRO A 78 -9.37 12.77 5.49
C PRO A 78 -10.01 13.06 6.86
N SER A 79 -11.19 12.48 7.06
CA SER A 79 -11.90 12.54 8.34
C SER A 79 -12.44 11.15 8.70
N PRO A 80 -11.99 10.56 9.81
CA PRO A 80 -12.50 9.26 10.28
C PRO A 80 -14.02 9.27 10.50
N LEU A 81 -14.59 10.44 10.79
CA LEU A 81 -16.04 10.60 11.04
C LEU A 81 -16.89 10.36 9.79
N LEU A 82 -16.29 10.33 8.60
CA LEU A 82 -16.99 9.95 7.37
C LEU A 82 -17.31 8.46 7.33
N LEU A 83 -16.49 7.62 7.98
CA LEU A 83 -16.61 6.16 7.96
C LEU A 83 -17.84 5.70 8.73
N LYS A 84 -18.65 4.84 8.11
CA LYS A 84 -19.86 4.24 8.67
C LYS A 84 -19.84 2.72 8.46
N ALA A 85 -20.46 1.99 9.37
CA ALA A 85 -20.69 0.56 9.25
C ALA A 85 -21.99 0.16 9.95
N ALA A 86 -22.58 -0.94 9.51
CA ALA A 86 -23.81 -1.52 10.06
C ALA A 86 -23.48 -2.34 11.32
N LEU A 87 -23.24 -1.66 12.45
CA LEU A 87 -22.74 -2.27 13.68
C LEU A 87 -23.71 -3.28 14.33
N ASP A 88 -25.01 -3.14 14.05
CA ASP A 88 -26.09 -3.95 14.63
C ASP A 88 -26.56 -5.07 13.69
N GLU A 89 -25.90 -5.23 12.53
CA GLU A 89 -26.22 -6.26 11.54
C GLU A 89 -25.27 -7.45 11.61
N ALA A 90 -25.63 -8.54 10.91
CA ALA A 90 -24.77 -9.71 10.81
C ALA A 90 -23.44 -9.36 10.14
N PRO A 91 -22.29 -9.86 10.64
CA PRO A 91 -20.99 -9.59 10.04
C PRO A 91 -20.89 -10.19 8.64
N VAL A 92 -20.12 -9.52 7.79
CA VAL A 92 -19.80 -9.93 6.42
C VAL A 92 -18.30 -10.14 6.25
N GLU A 93 -17.91 -10.83 5.17
CA GLU A 93 -16.55 -10.87 4.66
C GLU A 93 -16.54 -10.23 3.28
N GLU A 94 -15.76 -9.17 3.12
CA GLU A 94 -15.70 -8.41 1.86
C GLU A 94 -14.28 -7.99 1.52
N LYS A 95 -14.05 -7.81 0.21
CA LYS A 95 -12.89 -7.11 -0.35
C LYS A 95 -13.38 -5.91 -1.14
N LEU A 96 -12.97 -4.73 -0.73
CA LEU A 96 -13.31 -3.46 -1.36
C LEU A 96 -12.07 -2.86 -2.01
N VAL A 97 -12.20 -2.32 -3.20
CA VAL A 97 -11.08 -1.79 -4.00
C VAL A 97 -11.39 -0.37 -4.46
N SER A 98 -10.40 0.51 -4.38
CA SER A 98 -10.44 1.81 -5.03
C SER A 98 -9.10 2.14 -5.67
N HIS A 99 -9.12 2.76 -6.85
CA HIS A 99 -7.98 3.30 -7.57
C HIS A 99 -7.91 4.83 -7.48
N LEU A 100 -8.74 5.43 -6.64
CA LEU A 100 -8.86 6.88 -6.48
C LEU A 100 -8.09 7.43 -5.28
N LEU A 101 -7.36 6.56 -4.55
CA LEU A 101 -6.49 7.02 -3.48
C LEU A 101 -5.39 7.92 -4.05
N LYS A 102 -5.25 9.10 -3.48
CA LYS A 102 -4.19 10.05 -3.80
C LYS A 102 -3.83 10.81 -2.53
N SER A 103 -2.56 10.86 -2.23
CA SER A 103 -2.00 11.76 -1.22
C SER A 103 -0.87 12.60 -1.84
N ASN A 104 -0.22 13.42 -1.05
CA ASN A 104 0.95 14.17 -1.49
C ASN A 104 2.16 13.79 -0.64
N CYS A 105 3.31 13.78 -1.27
CA CYS A 105 4.57 13.59 -0.56
C CYS A 105 4.76 14.68 0.50
N LEU A 106 5.05 14.28 1.73
CA LEU A 106 5.26 15.21 2.85
C LEU A 106 6.40 16.21 2.59
N VAL A 107 7.42 15.80 1.83
CA VAL A 107 8.63 16.60 1.60
C VAL A 107 8.51 17.49 0.35
N THR A 108 7.98 16.96 -0.75
CA THR A 108 7.98 17.65 -2.06
C THR A 108 6.62 18.17 -2.50
N GLY A 109 5.53 17.76 -1.83
CA GLY A 109 4.17 18.07 -2.24
C GLY A 109 3.74 17.39 -3.56
N GLN A 110 4.58 16.53 -4.16
CA GLN A 110 4.22 15.81 -5.38
C GLN A 110 3.11 14.80 -5.12
N PRO A 111 2.20 14.58 -6.09
CA PRO A 111 1.11 13.63 -5.93
C PRO A 111 1.62 12.18 -5.92
N ASP A 112 1.10 11.42 -4.99
CA ASP A 112 1.31 9.99 -4.82
C ASP A 112 -0.03 9.27 -5.06
N TRP A 113 -0.25 8.79 -6.28
CA TRP A 113 -1.45 8.05 -6.67
C TRP A 113 -1.30 6.58 -6.27
N GLY A 114 -2.38 5.99 -5.78
CA GLY A 114 -2.39 4.59 -5.35
C GLY A 114 -3.72 3.88 -5.62
N SER A 115 -3.62 2.56 -5.71
CA SER A 115 -4.75 1.66 -5.60
C SER A 115 -4.76 1.07 -4.20
N VAL A 116 -5.92 0.94 -3.57
CA VAL A 116 -6.06 0.37 -2.25
C VAL A 116 -7.08 -0.78 -2.26
N GLN A 117 -6.72 -1.87 -1.59
CA GLN A 117 -7.60 -2.99 -1.29
C GLN A 117 -7.81 -3.06 0.22
N ILE A 118 -9.07 -3.19 0.62
CA ILE A 118 -9.49 -3.35 2.02
C ILE A 118 -10.23 -4.67 2.11
N GLU A 119 -9.59 -5.65 2.77
CA GLU A 119 -10.18 -6.96 3.05
C GLU A 119 -10.54 -7.02 4.54
N TYR A 120 -11.78 -7.37 4.84
CA TYR A 120 -12.24 -7.39 6.23
C TYR A 120 -13.29 -8.44 6.50
N ALA A 121 -13.41 -8.80 7.79
CA ALA A 121 -14.54 -9.55 8.34
C ALA A 121 -15.09 -8.77 9.53
N GLY A 122 -16.39 -8.42 9.47
CA GLY A 122 -17.04 -7.62 10.50
C GLY A 122 -18.30 -6.92 10.05
N PRO A 123 -18.74 -5.87 10.76
CA PRO A 123 -19.88 -5.06 10.35
C PRO A 123 -19.70 -4.54 8.94
N GLN A 124 -20.76 -4.60 8.13
CA GLN A 124 -20.69 -4.16 6.74
C GLN A 124 -20.34 -2.67 6.67
N ILE A 125 -19.24 -2.35 5.98
CA ILE A 125 -18.79 -0.97 5.78
C ILE A 125 -19.64 -0.32 4.69
N ASP A 126 -20.15 0.86 4.96
CA ASP A 126 -20.87 1.66 3.96
C ASP A 126 -19.89 2.12 2.87
N GLN A 127 -20.12 1.62 1.66
CA GLN A 127 -19.21 1.78 0.52
C GLN A 127 -19.09 3.24 0.07
N GLU A 128 -20.15 4.03 0.13
CA GLU A 128 -20.13 5.45 -0.21
C GLU A 128 -19.29 6.23 0.81
N SER A 129 -19.48 5.97 2.07
CA SER A 129 -18.72 6.62 3.16
C SER A 129 -17.23 6.29 3.07
N LEU A 130 -16.89 5.03 2.75
CA LEU A 130 -15.51 4.62 2.56
C LEU A 130 -14.87 5.31 1.35
N LEU A 131 -15.58 5.38 0.22
CA LEU A 131 -15.05 6.06 -0.96
C LEU A 131 -14.84 7.56 -0.70
N ARG A 132 -15.77 8.24 -0.02
CA ARG A 132 -15.61 9.64 0.41
C ARG A 132 -14.40 9.83 1.30
N TYR A 133 -14.20 8.92 2.25
CA TYR A 133 -13.04 8.91 3.14
C TYR A 133 -11.72 8.76 2.35
N LEU A 134 -11.63 7.80 1.43
CA LEU A 134 -10.43 7.56 0.62
C LEU A 134 -10.10 8.75 -0.28
N ILE A 135 -11.11 9.37 -0.92
CA ILE A 135 -10.91 10.57 -1.75
C ILE A 135 -10.49 11.77 -0.89
N GLY A 136 -10.85 11.79 0.38
CA GLY A 136 -10.42 12.81 1.34
C GLY A 136 -8.91 12.97 1.47
N PHE A 137 -8.11 11.97 1.09
CA PHE A 137 -6.64 12.07 1.14
C PHE A 137 -6.02 12.97 0.07
N ARG A 138 -6.77 13.47 -0.89
CA ARG A 138 -6.25 14.21 -2.06
C ARG A 138 -5.45 15.47 -1.75
N GLU A 139 -5.73 16.13 -0.65
CA GLU A 139 -4.98 17.30 -0.17
C GLU A 139 -4.12 16.99 1.06
N HIS A 140 -4.03 15.72 1.45
CA HIS A 140 -3.28 15.29 2.61
C HIS A 140 -1.82 15.00 2.27
N ASN A 141 -0.89 15.50 3.09
CA ASN A 141 0.54 15.29 2.94
C ASN A 141 1.03 14.29 3.99
N GLU A 142 1.42 13.11 3.55
CA GLU A 142 1.91 12.05 4.42
C GLU A 142 2.76 11.05 3.61
N PHE A 143 3.59 10.23 4.26
CA PHE A 143 4.26 9.13 3.60
C PHE A 143 3.27 8.00 3.28
N HIS A 144 3.57 7.20 2.25
CA HIS A 144 2.71 6.10 1.80
C HIS A 144 2.36 5.13 2.94
N GLU A 145 3.37 4.77 3.74
CA GLU A 145 3.24 3.85 4.87
C GLU A 145 2.33 4.41 5.96
N GLN A 146 2.47 5.70 6.23
CA GLN A 146 1.63 6.39 7.22
C GLN A 146 0.18 6.53 6.74
N CYS A 147 -0.04 6.79 5.44
CA CYS A 147 -1.39 6.81 4.87
C CYS A 147 -2.10 5.46 5.06
N VAL A 148 -1.42 4.34 4.77
CA VAL A 148 -2.00 3.01 4.95
C VAL A 148 -2.26 2.69 6.42
N GLU A 149 -1.33 3.04 7.32
CA GLU A 149 -1.53 2.87 8.75
C GLU A 149 -2.72 3.71 9.26
N ARG A 150 -2.87 4.94 8.78
CA ARG A 150 -4.02 5.80 9.11
C ARG A 150 -5.33 5.19 8.64
N ILE A 151 -5.41 4.76 7.37
CA ILE A 151 -6.60 4.10 6.82
C ILE A 151 -6.95 2.86 7.65
N PHE A 152 -5.96 2.05 7.99
CA PHE A 152 -6.15 0.86 8.80
C PHE A 152 -6.69 1.20 10.20
N VAL A 153 -6.07 2.16 10.90
CA VAL A 153 -6.47 2.54 12.27
C VAL A 153 -7.86 3.19 12.28
N ASP A 154 -8.15 4.05 11.30
CA ASP A 154 -9.43 4.74 11.21
C ASP A 154 -10.58 3.75 10.94
N ILE A 155 -10.41 2.82 9.99
CA ILE A 155 -11.41 1.75 9.74
C ILE A 155 -11.57 0.86 10.97
N LEU A 156 -10.47 0.45 11.61
CA LEU A 156 -10.51 -0.40 12.80
C LEU A 156 -11.31 0.25 13.93
N ARG A 157 -11.15 1.55 14.13
CA ARG A 157 -11.83 2.30 15.21
C ARG A 157 -13.29 2.59 14.89
N GLN A 158 -13.60 3.01 13.66
CA GLN A 158 -14.94 3.46 13.28
C GLN A 158 -15.85 2.30 12.90
N CYS A 159 -15.34 1.34 12.12
CA CYS A 159 -16.14 0.24 11.57
C CYS A 159 -16.03 -1.05 12.41
N LYS A 160 -15.06 -1.15 13.32
CA LYS A 160 -14.86 -2.25 14.27
C LYS A 160 -14.84 -3.66 13.67
N PRO A 161 -14.16 -3.90 12.54
CA PRO A 161 -14.04 -5.25 11.99
C PRO A 161 -13.21 -6.13 12.93
N GLN A 162 -13.52 -7.44 12.98
CA GLN A 162 -12.74 -8.44 13.72
C GLN A 162 -11.42 -8.74 12.99
N LYS A 163 -11.46 -8.79 11.65
CA LYS A 163 -10.29 -8.94 10.79
C LYS A 163 -10.25 -7.75 9.84
N LEU A 164 -9.07 -7.21 9.65
CA LEU A 164 -8.84 -6.11 8.71
C LEU A 164 -7.45 -6.22 8.10
N SER A 165 -7.38 -6.11 6.80
CA SER A 165 -6.17 -5.95 6.01
C SER A 165 -6.34 -4.77 5.06
N VAL A 166 -5.39 -3.86 5.08
CA VAL A 166 -5.32 -2.72 4.14
C VAL A 166 -4.02 -2.83 3.37
N TYR A 167 -4.11 -2.93 2.06
CA TYR A 167 -2.98 -3.03 1.16
C TYR A 167 -3.09 -1.97 0.07
N ALA A 168 -2.07 -1.11 -0.06
CA ALA A 168 -2.03 -0.11 -1.12
C ALA A 168 -0.85 -0.37 -2.07
N ARG A 169 -1.04 -0.02 -3.34
CA ARG A 169 -0.04 -0.06 -4.40
C ARG A 169 0.05 1.32 -5.02
N TYR A 170 1.18 1.98 -4.78
CA TYR A 170 1.42 3.35 -5.27
C TYR A 170 2.17 3.35 -6.59
N THR A 171 1.95 4.39 -7.39
CA THR A 171 2.70 4.62 -8.63
C THR A 171 4.17 4.83 -8.34
N ARG A 172 5.01 4.39 -9.27
CA ARG A 172 6.47 4.54 -9.16
C ARG A 172 6.91 5.99 -9.19
N ARG A 173 7.88 6.29 -8.35
CA ARG A 173 8.62 7.54 -8.38
C ARG A 173 10.13 7.27 -8.37
N GLY A 174 10.83 7.72 -9.43
CA GLY A 174 12.26 7.47 -9.57
C GLY A 174 12.65 5.98 -9.60
N GLY A 175 11.82 5.13 -10.22
CA GLY A 175 12.06 3.71 -10.37
C GLY A 175 11.60 2.83 -9.19
N LEU A 176 11.14 3.40 -8.08
CA LEU A 176 10.64 2.66 -6.92
C LEU A 176 9.11 2.79 -6.79
N ASP A 177 8.43 1.70 -6.54
CA ASP A 177 7.07 1.66 -6.03
C ASP A 177 7.07 1.18 -4.57
N ILE A 178 6.24 1.83 -3.75
CA ILE A 178 6.08 1.53 -2.33
C ILE A 178 4.67 0.98 -2.15
N ASN A 179 4.57 -0.23 -1.59
CA ASN A 179 3.30 -0.95 -1.49
C ASN A 179 3.06 -1.37 -0.03
N PRO A 180 2.63 -0.43 0.83
CA PRO A 180 2.44 -0.71 2.25
C PRO A 180 1.27 -1.65 2.48
N TRP A 181 1.44 -2.53 3.46
CA TRP A 181 0.42 -3.47 3.91
C TRP A 181 0.34 -3.48 5.44
N ARG A 182 -0.88 -3.45 5.95
CA ARG A 182 -1.20 -3.53 7.38
C ARG A 182 -2.35 -4.49 7.63
N SER A 183 -2.17 -5.41 8.58
CA SER A 183 -3.21 -6.38 8.97
C SER A 183 -3.22 -6.60 10.48
N ASN A 184 -4.37 -6.91 11.07
CA ASN A 184 -4.52 -7.33 12.47
C ASN A 184 -4.65 -8.85 12.64
N TYR A 185 -4.56 -9.60 11.56
CA TYR A 185 -4.59 -11.07 11.58
C TYR A 185 -3.49 -11.64 10.69
N SER A 186 -3.12 -12.91 10.93
CA SER A 186 -2.18 -13.60 10.06
C SER A 186 -2.90 -14.09 8.80
N THR A 187 -2.44 -13.64 7.65
CA THR A 187 -2.92 -14.13 6.34
C THR A 187 -2.17 -15.37 5.87
N GLY A 188 -1.19 -15.84 6.65
CA GLY A 188 -0.30 -16.95 6.29
C GLY A 188 0.77 -16.58 5.26
N THR A 189 0.50 -15.63 4.38
CA THR A 189 1.43 -15.14 3.35
C THR A 189 1.31 -13.63 3.22
N MET A 190 2.41 -12.97 2.83
CA MET A 190 2.37 -11.57 2.45
C MET A 190 1.54 -11.41 1.16
N PRO A 191 0.89 -10.24 0.96
CA PRO A 191 0.24 -9.95 -0.31
C PRO A 191 1.22 -10.10 -1.48
N GLY A 192 0.75 -10.69 -2.58
CA GLY A 192 1.57 -10.86 -3.77
C GLY A 192 2.04 -9.52 -4.34
N ASN A 193 3.28 -9.47 -4.83
CA ASN A 193 3.84 -8.25 -5.45
C ASN A 193 3.54 -8.18 -6.96
N LEU A 194 2.31 -8.48 -7.34
CA LEU A 194 1.87 -8.40 -8.73
C LEU A 194 1.55 -6.94 -9.09
N ARG A 195 2.38 -6.37 -9.98
CA ARG A 195 2.21 -4.97 -10.44
C ARG A 195 0.91 -4.79 -11.21
N ASN A 196 0.23 -3.66 -11.00
CA ASN A 196 -0.90 -3.27 -11.84
C ASN A 196 -0.49 -2.26 -12.93
N ALA A 197 -1.37 -2.04 -13.92
CA ALA A 197 -1.09 -1.16 -15.05
C ALA A 197 -0.90 0.33 -14.65
N ARG A 198 -1.31 0.71 -13.44
CA ARG A 198 -1.22 2.09 -12.93
C ARG A 198 0.11 2.41 -12.26
N GLN A 199 0.92 1.40 -11.97
CA GLN A 199 2.22 1.55 -11.29
C GLN A 199 3.40 1.86 -12.22
#